data_88e06924cb43ceebb1ad561cc44afb31
#
_entry.id   88e06924cb43ceebb1ad561cc44afb31
#
_cell.length_a   1.000
_cell.length_b   1.000
_cell.length_c   1.000
_cell.angle_alpha   90.00
_cell.angle_beta   90.00
_cell.angle_gamma   90.00
#
_symmetry.space_group_name_H-M   'P 1'
#
loop_
_entity.id
_entity.type
_entity.pdbx_description
1 polymer ?
#
loop_
_entity_poly.entity_id
_entity_poly.type
_entity_poly.pdbx_seq_one_letter_code
_entity_poly.pdbx_strand_id
1 'polypeptide(L)'
;DAMTGWRIGLLLAPENVSKKIGSLQSQETSNPCSVSQYAALAALRGDQSCVEAMKVEFEKRRNYVTARIAAIPGMTAPPMGGSFYAFMNIQNFLGRDYNGVRVETDRD
;
A
#
# COMPACT_ATOMS: atom_id res chain seq x y z
N ASP A 1 -3.38 -0.35 11.47
CA ASP A 1 -2.43 -0.77 12.53
C ASP A 1 -0.96 -0.81 12.08
N ALA A 2 -0.67 -0.54 10.81
CA ALA A 2 0.69 -0.52 10.25
C ALA A 2 1.54 -1.77 10.60
N MET A 3 0.93 -2.95 10.50
CA MET A 3 1.53 -4.22 10.89
C MET A 3 2.18 -4.99 9.72
N THR A 4 2.69 -4.31 8.71
CA THR A 4 3.23 -4.95 7.49
C THR A 4 4.39 -5.92 7.78
N GLY A 5 5.24 -5.61 8.74
CA GLY A 5 6.35 -6.47 9.17
C GLY A 5 5.92 -7.78 9.83
N TRP A 6 4.72 -7.85 10.39
CA TRP A 6 4.18 -9.05 11.03
C TRP A 6 3.69 -10.10 10.04
N ARG A 7 3.65 -9.77 8.75
CA ARG A 7 3.30 -10.69 7.65
C ARG A 7 1.99 -11.42 7.88
N ILE A 8 0.94 -10.70 8.29
CA ILE A 8 -0.41 -11.23 8.50
C ILE A 8 -1.43 -10.43 7.69
N GLY A 9 -2.44 -11.11 7.20
CA GLY A 9 -3.59 -10.52 6.53
C GLY A 9 -4.87 -11.26 6.92
N LEU A 10 -6.01 -10.65 6.71
CA LEU A 10 -7.32 -11.20 7.00
C LEU A 10 -8.12 -11.31 5.71
N LEU A 11 -8.76 -12.46 5.53
CA LEU A 11 -9.71 -12.68 4.45
C LEU A 11 -11.11 -12.85 5.03
N LEU A 12 -12.02 -12.01 4.57
CA LEU A 12 -13.45 -12.14 4.83
C LEU A 12 -14.16 -12.58 3.55
N ALA A 13 -14.69 -13.77 3.54
CA ALA A 13 -15.34 -14.36 2.37
C ALA A 13 -16.46 -15.33 2.81
N PRO A 14 -17.38 -15.70 1.91
CA PRO A 14 -18.34 -16.77 2.17
C PRO A 14 -17.65 -18.06 2.61
N GLU A 15 -18.32 -18.83 3.46
CA GLU A 15 -17.74 -20.01 4.12
C GLU A 15 -17.11 -21.02 3.14
N ASN A 16 -17.79 -21.30 2.02
CA ASN A 16 -17.29 -22.22 0.99
C ASN A 16 -15.99 -21.73 0.32
N VAL A 17 -15.83 -20.41 0.18
CA VAL A 17 -14.61 -19.77 -0.36
C VAL A 17 -13.50 -19.80 0.70
N SER A 18 -13.82 -19.40 1.93
CA SER A 18 -12.86 -19.41 3.05
C SER A 18 -12.28 -20.79 3.29
N LYS A 19 -13.10 -21.84 3.25
CA LYS A 19 -12.63 -23.24 3.39
C LYS A 19 -11.65 -23.65 2.30
N LYS A 20 -11.94 -23.32 1.04
CA LYS A 20 -11.05 -23.65 -0.09
C LYS A 20 -9.72 -22.89 0.00
N ILE A 21 -9.76 -21.60 0.36
CA ILE A 21 -8.55 -20.80 0.54
C ILE A 21 -7.74 -21.30 1.73
N GLY A 22 -8.39 -21.67 2.84
CA GLY A 22 -7.71 -22.27 3.97
C GLY A 22 -7.02 -23.60 3.63
N SER A 23 -7.64 -24.44 2.79
CA SER A 23 -7.00 -25.66 2.29
C SER A 23 -5.79 -25.37 1.42
N LEU A 24 -5.89 -24.39 0.50
CA LEU A 24 -4.76 -23.95 -0.33
C LEU A 24 -3.61 -23.38 0.53
N GLN A 25 -3.94 -22.47 1.44
CA GLN A 25 -2.97 -21.88 2.37
C GLN A 25 -2.21 -22.95 3.18
N SER A 26 -2.92 -23.98 3.64
CA SER A 26 -2.29 -25.06 4.42
C SER A 26 -1.29 -25.89 3.60
N GLN A 27 -1.48 -25.98 2.28
CA GLN A 27 -0.56 -26.68 1.37
C GLN A 27 0.64 -25.82 0.97
N GLU A 28 0.47 -24.50 0.88
CA GLU A 28 1.53 -23.59 0.43
C GLU A 28 2.44 -23.15 1.59
N THR A 29 1.86 -22.60 2.66
CA THR A 29 2.62 -21.95 3.74
C THR A 29 2.21 -22.41 5.14
N SER A 30 1.34 -23.42 5.24
CA SER A 30 0.71 -23.93 6.45
C SER A 30 -0.22 -22.88 7.09
N ASN A 31 0.30 -22.00 7.94
CA ASN A 31 -0.47 -20.92 8.59
C ASN A 31 0.46 -19.80 9.05
N PRO A 32 -0.08 -18.60 9.32
CA PRO A 32 0.70 -17.49 9.85
C PRO A 32 1.32 -17.85 11.21
N CYS A 33 2.46 -17.22 11.50
CA CYS A 33 3.12 -17.34 12.81
C CYS A 33 2.14 -17.02 13.95
N SER A 34 2.09 -17.84 14.99
CA SER A 34 1.20 -17.66 16.13
C SER A 34 1.40 -16.33 16.86
N VAL A 35 2.65 -15.87 16.98
CA VAL A 35 2.95 -14.56 17.55
C VAL A 35 2.27 -13.43 16.77
N SER A 36 2.32 -13.50 15.43
CA SER A 36 1.65 -12.53 14.56
C SER A 36 0.12 -12.57 14.71
N GLN A 37 -0.45 -13.77 14.90
CA GLN A 37 -1.88 -13.91 15.12
C GLN A 37 -2.33 -13.27 16.44
N TYR A 38 -1.60 -13.49 17.53
CA TYR A 38 -1.87 -12.85 18.81
C TYR A 38 -1.65 -11.33 18.77
N ALA A 39 -0.62 -10.86 18.07
CA ALA A 39 -0.39 -9.44 17.88
C ALA A 39 -1.53 -8.78 17.08
N ALA A 40 -2.01 -9.43 16.01
CA ALA A 40 -3.16 -8.94 15.24
C ALA A 40 -4.46 -8.92 16.08
N LEU A 41 -4.68 -9.95 16.89
CA LEU A 41 -5.83 -10.00 17.80
C LEU A 41 -5.79 -8.84 18.82
N ALA A 42 -4.63 -8.57 19.40
CA ALA A 42 -4.44 -7.46 20.32
C ALA A 42 -4.66 -6.10 19.61
N ALA A 43 -4.13 -5.93 18.40
CA ALA A 43 -4.32 -4.72 17.60
C ALA A 43 -5.80 -4.47 17.27
N LEU A 44 -6.55 -5.51 16.86
CA LEU A 44 -7.96 -5.38 16.50
C LEU A 44 -8.88 -5.13 17.70
N ARG A 45 -8.52 -5.63 18.88
CA ARG A 45 -9.31 -5.48 20.11
C ARG A 45 -8.89 -4.27 20.95
N GLY A 46 -7.71 -3.74 20.70
CA GLY A 46 -7.14 -2.63 21.46
C GLY A 46 -7.69 -1.27 21.06
N ASP A 47 -7.14 -0.23 21.68
CA ASP A 47 -7.46 1.15 21.35
C ASP A 47 -7.09 1.48 19.90
N GLN A 48 -8.02 2.07 19.17
CA GLN A 48 -7.87 2.45 17.76
C GLN A 48 -7.39 3.90 17.57
N SER A 49 -7.14 4.64 18.62
CA SER A 49 -6.74 6.06 18.53
C SER A 49 -5.45 6.27 17.74
N CYS A 50 -4.51 5.33 17.81
CA CYS A 50 -3.28 5.37 17.02
C CYS A 50 -3.55 5.22 15.51
N VAL A 51 -4.57 4.48 15.11
CA VAL A 51 -4.98 4.31 13.71
C VAL A 51 -5.54 5.61 13.17
N GLU A 52 -6.42 6.27 13.92
CA GLU A 52 -6.97 7.57 13.53
C GLU A 52 -5.89 8.66 13.46
N ALA A 53 -4.95 8.68 14.41
CA ALA A 53 -3.83 9.62 14.38
C ALA A 53 -2.95 9.41 13.12
N MET A 54 -2.61 8.16 12.79
CA MET A 54 -1.87 7.83 11.57
C MET A 54 -2.64 8.23 10.31
N LYS A 55 -3.94 7.94 10.25
CA LYS A 55 -4.80 8.30 9.12
C LYS A 55 -4.77 9.79 8.83
N VAL A 56 -4.92 10.64 9.85
CA VAL A 56 -4.85 12.11 9.72
C VAL A 56 -3.50 12.54 9.14
N GLU A 57 -2.41 11.95 9.62
CA GLU A 57 -1.06 12.29 9.15
C GLU A 57 -0.84 11.83 7.69
N PHE A 58 -1.26 10.62 7.35
CA PHE A 58 -1.18 10.11 5.97
C PHE A 58 -2.05 10.91 5.01
N GLU A 59 -3.20 11.41 5.44
CA GLU A 59 -4.04 12.28 4.64
C GLU A 59 -3.35 13.60 4.31
N LYS A 60 -2.68 14.23 5.27
CA LYS A 60 -1.87 15.42 5.04
C LYS A 60 -0.76 15.16 4.01
N ARG A 61 -0.04 14.06 4.16
CA ARG A 61 1.02 13.66 3.23
C ARG A 61 0.48 13.40 1.83
N ARG A 62 -0.64 12.69 1.71
CA ARG A 62 -1.33 12.45 0.44
C ARG A 62 -1.68 13.77 -0.24
N ASN A 63 -2.31 14.68 0.47
CA ASN A 63 -2.74 15.96 -0.08
C ASN A 63 -1.53 16.79 -0.54
N TYR A 64 -0.45 16.81 0.25
CA TYR A 64 0.80 17.47 -0.12
C TYR A 64 1.40 16.88 -1.40
N VAL A 65 1.54 15.54 -1.45
CA VAL A 65 2.11 14.85 -2.64
C VAL A 65 1.24 15.08 -3.87
N THR A 66 -0.09 15.00 -3.74
CA THR A 66 -1.02 15.27 -4.84
C THR A 66 -0.82 16.67 -5.42
N ALA A 67 -0.73 17.68 -4.55
CA ALA A 67 -0.49 19.05 -4.97
C ALA A 67 0.88 19.24 -5.65
N ARG A 68 1.92 18.56 -5.14
CA ARG A 68 3.26 18.61 -5.74
C ARG A 68 3.30 17.95 -7.11
N ILE A 69 2.66 16.81 -7.29
CA ILE A 69 2.55 16.13 -8.59
C ILE A 69 1.83 17.03 -9.60
N ALA A 70 0.69 17.61 -9.20
CA ALA A 70 -0.10 18.49 -10.06
C ALA A 70 0.65 19.78 -10.46
N ALA A 71 1.62 20.21 -9.67
CA ALA A 71 2.46 21.37 -9.97
C ALA A 71 3.58 21.08 -10.98
N ILE A 72 3.83 19.81 -11.34
CA ILE A 72 4.85 19.41 -12.31
C ILE A 72 4.20 19.37 -13.70
N PRO A 73 4.58 20.25 -14.65
CA PRO A 73 3.98 20.27 -15.98
C PRO A 73 4.19 18.92 -16.69
N GLY A 74 3.09 18.34 -17.17
CA GLY A 74 3.12 17.08 -17.89
C GLY A 74 3.10 15.81 -17.03
N MET A 75 3.10 15.94 -15.70
CA MET A 75 2.93 14.81 -14.79
C MET A 75 1.47 14.68 -14.34
N THR A 76 0.96 13.47 -14.31
CA THR A 76 -0.38 13.17 -13.81
C THR A 76 -0.33 11.93 -12.93
N ALA A 77 -1.28 11.80 -12.01
CA ALA A 77 -1.48 10.60 -11.21
C ALA A 77 -2.99 10.35 -11.02
N PRO A 78 -3.43 9.10 -10.93
CA PRO A 78 -4.80 8.78 -10.55
C PRO A 78 -5.06 9.23 -9.10
N PRO A 79 -6.34 9.39 -8.71
CA PRO A 79 -6.69 9.69 -7.32
C PRO A 79 -6.11 8.65 -6.35
N MET A 80 -5.42 9.12 -5.32
CA MET A 80 -4.83 8.27 -4.27
C MET A 80 -5.86 8.05 -3.16
N GLY A 81 -6.68 7.01 -3.30
CA GLY A 81 -7.75 6.68 -2.36
C GLY A 81 -7.29 5.91 -1.13
N GLY A 82 -6.09 5.33 -1.14
CA GLY A 82 -5.57 4.53 -0.04
C GLY A 82 -4.13 4.09 -0.28
N SER A 83 -3.57 3.36 0.70
CA SER A 83 -2.16 2.94 0.68
C SER A 83 -1.18 4.13 0.71
N PHE A 84 0.10 3.89 0.48
CA PHE A 84 1.16 4.91 0.45
C PHE A 84 1.86 5.00 -0.92
N TYR A 85 1.23 4.47 -1.96
CA TYR A 85 1.75 4.53 -3.33
C TYR A 85 1.19 5.74 -4.06
N ALA A 86 2.06 6.47 -4.77
CA ALA A 86 1.70 7.43 -5.80
C ALA A 86 2.10 6.85 -7.17
N PHE A 87 1.13 6.50 -7.99
CA PHE A 87 1.38 5.96 -9.32
C PHE A 87 1.34 7.08 -10.35
N MET A 88 2.52 7.62 -10.68
CA MET A 88 2.67 8.78 -11.57
C MET A 88 2.81 8.35 -13.02
N ASN A 89 2.12 9.04 -13.92
CA ASN A 89 2.34 8.90 -15.35
C ASN A 89 3.50 9.80 -15.76
N ILE A 90 4.60 9.18 -16.18
CA ILE A 90 5.83 9.84 -16.63
C ILE A 90 6.00 9.83 -18.14
N GLN A 91 5.00 9.40 -18.92
CA GLN A 91 5.08 9.23 -20.36
C GLN A 91 5.58 10.50 -21.07
N ASN A 92 5.20 11.68 -20.60
CA ASN A 92 5.63 12.96 -21.18
C ASN A 92 7.10 13.30 -20.92
N PHE A 93 7.78 12.53 -20.10
CA PHE A 93 9.19 12.72 -19.76
C PHE A 93 10.13 11.79 -20.54
N LEU A 94 9.57 10.72 -21.09
CA LEU A 94 10.32 9.77 -21.91
C LEU A 94 10.80 10.43 -23.20
N GLY A 95 11.97 10.03 -23.68
CA GLY A 95 12.62 10.58 -24.87
C GLY A 95 13.26 11.97 -24.70
N ARG A 96 13.30 12.52 -23.47
CA ARG A 96 13.92 13.81 -23.15
C ARG A 96 15.26 13.64 -22.47
N ASP A 97 16.08 14.68 -22.57
CA ASP A 97 17.38 14.75 -21.89
C ASP A 97 17.28 15.55 -20.60
N TYR A 98 17.76 14.97 -19.51
CA TYR A 98 17.83 15.59 -18.21
C TYR A 98 19.27 15.53 -17.67
N ASN A 99 19.90 16.67 -17.48
CA ASN A 99 21.30 16.77 -17.02
C ASN A 99 22.29 15.90 -17.82
N GLY A 100 22.06 15.75 -19.16
CA GLY A 100 22.92 14.96 -20.03
C GLY A 100 22.60 13.44 -20.07
N VAL A 101 21.53 13.01 -19.38
CA VAL A 101 21.02 11.66 -19.44
C VAL A 101 19.69 11.63 -20.19
N ARG A 102 19.61 10.82 -21.23
CA ARG A 102 18.36 10.61 -21.97
C ARG A 102 17.51 9.58 -21.24
N VAL A 103 16.33 10.01 -20.84
CA VAL A 103 15.36 9.13 -20.13
C VAL A 103 14.53 8.38 -21.15
N GLU A 104 14.73 7.08 -21.30
CA GLU A 104 13.99 6.23 -22.25
C GLU A 104 12.99 5.31 -21.53
N THR A 105 13.28 4.96 -20.27
CA THR A 105 12.45 4.09 -19.44
C THR A 105 12.23 4.69 -18.05
N ASP A 106 11.39 4.06 -17.26
CA ASP A 106 11.14 4.39 -15.85
C ASP A 106 12.32 4.03 -14.92
N ARG A 107 13.40 3.49 -15.46
CA ARG A 107 14.60 3.07 -14.73
C ARG A 107 15.82 3.97 -14.94
N ASP A 108 15.71 4.90 -15.87
CA ASP A 108 16.73 5.90 -16.15
C ASP A 108 16.54 7.13 -15.25
#